data_28bd2d50af092c7a48f80aae7548108b
#
_entry.id   28bd2d50af092c7a48f80aae7548108b
#
_cell.length_a   1.000
_cell.length_b   1.000
_cell.length_c   1.000
_cell.angle_alpha   90.00
_cell.angle_beta   90.00
_cell.angle_gamma   90.00
#
_symmetry.space_group_name_H-M   'P 1'
#
loop_
_entity.id
_entity.type
_entity.pdbx_description
1 polymer ?
#
loop_
_entity_poly.entity_id
_entity_poly.type
_entity_poly.pdbx_seq_one_letter_code
_entity_poly.pdbx_strand_id
1 'polypeptide(L)'
;MISNKKPRPTAQIDSLIGQNSEIRGDVVFKGGLHIDGKVKGNVIAEEGGGESILTLSDRGMIEGEVKVPNVVVNGTIIGDVHAMTHIEVATKARIHGNIYYSLIEMAMGAEVNGTLVHKSDKSVVELKKREETKSFNS
;
A
#
# COMPACT_ATOMS: atom_id res chain seq x y z
N MET A 1 12.10 -20.60 23.00
CA MET A 1 12.08 -20.18 22.43
C MET A 1 11.28 -19.93 22.03
N ILE A 2 11.01 -19.58 21.94
CA ILE A 2 10.40 -19.34 21.41
C ILE A 2 10.15 -18.90 20.66
N SER A 3 10.24 -18.36 20.70
CA SER A 3 10.18 -17.75 19.79
C SER A 3 9.90 -18.26 18.70
N ASN A 4 9.77 -18.96 18.54
CA ASN A 4 9.52 -19.48 17.45
C ASN A 4 8.30 -19.03 16.94
N LYS A 5 7.75 -18.25 17.43
CA LYS A 5 6.69 -17.77 16.94
C LYS A 5 7.01 -16.85 15.92
N LYS A 6 6.60 -16.98 14.77
CA LYS A 6 6.89 -16.16 13.76
C LYS A 6 6.21 -14.94 13.91
N PRO A 7 6.84 -13.86 13.84
CA PRO A 7 6.20 -12.60 13.98
C PRO A 7 5.30 -12.40 12.81
N ARG A 8 4.20 -11.77 12.99
CA ARG A 8 3.39 -11.45 11.91
C ARG A 8 4.07 -10.39 11.17
N PRO A 9 3.93 -10.33 9.87
CA PRO A 9 4.60 -9.32 9.07
C PRO A 9 4.31 -7.93 9.54
N THR A 10 3.11 -7.70 10.01
CA THR A 10 2.75 -6.37 10.44
C THR A 10 3.48 -5.95 11.67
N ALA A 11 4.14 -6.88 12.34
CA ALA A 11 4.77 -6.54 13.56
C ALA A 11 6.20 -6.08 13.42
N GLN A 12 6.76 -6.24 12.23
CA GLN A 12 8.12 -5.86 12.04
C GLN A 12 8.33 -4.55 11.39
N ILE A 13 9.15 -3.70 11.97
CA ILE A 13 9.52 -2.44 11.37
C ILE A 13 11.00 -2.47 11.14
N ASP A 14 11.40 -2.48 9.88
CA ASP A 14 12.80 -2.49 9.54
C ASP A 14 13.35 -1.10 9.33
N SER A 15 12.51 -0.17 8.94
CA SER A 15 12.95 1.19 8.66
C SER A 15 11.91 2.18 9.14
N LEU A 16 12.37 3.33 9.54
CA LEU A 16 11.48 4.35 10.07
C LEU A 16 11.89 5.71 9.53
N ILE A 17 10.92 6.45 9.00
CA ILE A 17 11.16 7.82 8.59
C ILE A 17 10.43 8.67 9.61
N GLY A 18 11.19 9.33 10.47
CA GLY A 18 10.62 10.03 11.62
C GLY A 18 9.90 11.29 11.26
N GLN A 19 9.11 11.81 12.19
CA GLN A 19 8.22 12.91 11.88
C GLN A 19 8.90 14.20 11.51
N ASN A 20 10.15 14.36 11.87
CA ASN A 20 10.85 15.57 11.50
C ASN A 20 11.72 15.38 10.27
N SER A 21 11.52 14.29 9.56
CA SER A 21 12.33 13.99 8.39
C SER A 21 11.52 14.17 7.12
N GLU A 22 12.20 14.61 6.09
CA GLU A 22 11.57 14.72 4.80
C GLU A 22 12.53 14.11 3.78
N ILE A 23 12.03 13.18 2.99
CA ILE A 23 12.82 12.54 1.96
C ILE A 23 12.38 13.13 0.63
N ARG A 24 13.31 13.60 -0.17
CA ARG A 24 12.98 14.09 -1.50
C ARG A 24 13.61 13.12 -2.48
N GLY A 25 12.78 12.33 -3.11
CA GLY A 25 13.24 11.28 -3.98
C GLY A 25 12.49 10.01 -3.67
N ASP A 26 12.78 8.97 -4.42
CA ASP A 26 12.09 7.71 -4.25
C ASP A 26 12.67 6.93 -3.10
N VAL A 27 11.82 6.14 -2.45
CA VAL A 27 12.24 5.28 -1.36
C VAL A 27 11.97 3.85 -1.79
N VAL A 28 13.01 3.03 -1.80
CA VAL A 28 12.88 1.63 -2.15
C VAL A 28 13.25 0.85 -0.91
N PHE A 29 12.39 -0.07 -0.51
CA PHE A 29 12.63 -0.78 0.72
C PHE A 29 12.16 -2.22 0.65
N LYS A 30 12.49 -2.96 1.67
CA LYS A 30 12.13 -4.34 1.78
C LYS A 30 11.74 -4.53 3.24
N GLY A 31 10.77 -5.39 3.52
CA GLY A 31 10.35 -5.60 4.90
C GLY A 31 9.36 -4.55 5.34
N GLY A 32 9.50 -4.04 6.51
CA GLY A 32 8.55 -3.07 7.06
C GLY A 32 9.08 -1.66 7.05
N LEU A 33 8.32 -0.73 6.51
CA LEU A 33 8.69 0.67 6.50
C LEU A 33 7.58 1.46 7.19
N HIS A 34 7.97 2.22 8.19
CA HIS A 34 7.02 3.05 8.93
C HIS A 34 7.36 4.52 8.65
N ILE A 35 6.39 5.27 8.20
CA ILE A 35 6.60 6.66 7.86
C ILE A 35 5.78 7.58 8.75
N ASP A 36 6.47 8.39 9.56
CA ASP A 36 5.84 9.41 10.36
C ASP A 36 6.12 10.79 9.79
N GLY A 37 7.00 10.87 8.82
CA GLY A 37 7.41 12.13 8.23
C GLY A 37 6.88 12.28 6.84
N LYS A 38 7.65 12.93 5.98
CA LYS A 38 7.19 13.24 4.65
C LYS A 38 8.09 12.65 3.59
N VAL A 39 7.48 12.12 2.54
CA VAL A 39 8.24 11.63 1.39
C VAL A 39 7.69 12.32 0.16
N LYS A 40 8.57 12.99 -0.58
CA LYS A 40 8.20 13.59 -1.84
C LYS A 40 8.86 12.76 -2.92
N GLY A 41 8.17 11.75 -3.36
CA GLY A 41 8.69 10.80 -4.31
C GLY A 41 7.88 9.53 -4.19
N ASN A 42 8.29 8.50 -4.90
CA ASN A 42 7.55 7.25 -4.90
C ASN A 42 8.06 6.35 -3.78
N VAL A 43 7.18 5.51 -3.25
CA VAL A 43 7.57 4.56 -2.22
C VAL A 43 7.33 3.19 -2.80
N ILE A 44 8.38 2.43 -2.97
CA ILE A 44 8.33 1.19 -3.70
C ILE A 44 8.95 0.04 -2.91
N ALA A 45 8.23 -1.06 -2.80
CA ALA A 45 8.78 -2.24 -2.17
C ALA A 45 9.57 -2.98 -3.22
N GLU A 46 10.74 -3.44 -2.83
CA GLU A 46 11.61 -4.14 -3.72
C GLU A 46 11.02 -5.49 -4.06
N GLU A 47 11.06 -5.87 -5.31
CA GLU A 47 10.52 -7.13 -5.72
C GLU A 47 11.28 -8.27 -5.13
N GLY A 48 10.60 -9.36 -4.88
CA GLY A 48 11.26 -10.49 -4.29
C GLY A 48 11.42 -10.35 -2.80
N GLY A 49 11.00 -9.24 -2.26
CA GLY A 49 11.13 -9.02 -0.85
C GLY A 49 10.04 -9.65 -0.02
N GLY A 50 9.18 -10.40 -0.65
CA GLY A 50 8.15 -11.06 0.10
C GLY A 50 7.04 -10.14 0.51
N GLU A 51 6.67 -10.22 1.76
CA GLU A 51 5.54 -9.45 2.23
C GLU A 51 5.93 -8.11 2.79
N SER A 52 6.38 -7.23 1.93
CA SER A 52 6.72 -5.89 2.40
C SER A 52 5.48 -5.17 2.86
N ILE A 53 5.62 -4.35 3.88
CA ILE A 53 4.50 -3.62 4.46
C ILE A 53 4.89 -2.17 4.69
N LEU A 54 4.05 -1.27 4.21
CA LEU A 54 4.22 0.15 4.46
C LEU A 54 3.17 0.59 5.45
N THR A 55 3.59 1.28 6.50
CA THR A 55 2.66 1.85 7.45
C THR A 55 2.86 3.37 7.46
N LEU A 56 1.82 4.10 7.12
CA LEU A 56 1.87 5.55 7.11
C LEU A 56 1.04 6.06 8.26
N SER A 57 1.67 6.72 9.21
CA SER A 57 0.98 7.16 10.40
C SER A 57 0.18 8.42 10.12
N ASP A 58 -0.60 8.87 11.09
CA ASP A 58 -1.46 10.02 10.89
C ASP A 58 -0.65 11.30 10.68
N ARG A 59 0.63 11.28 10.98
CA ARG A 59 1.48 12.42 10.72
C ARG A 59 2.23 12.29 9.41
N GLY A 60 2.16 11.13 8.81
CA GLY A 60 2.93 10.88 7.61
C GLY A 60 2.27 11.42 6.36
N MET A 61 3.07 11.69 5.36
CA MET A 61 2.57 12.18 4.12
C MET A 61 3.45 11.69 2.99
N ILE A 62 2.84 11.21 1.92
CA ILE A 62 3.56 10.77 0.74
C ILE A 62 3.00 11.52 -0.45
N GLU A 63 3.88 12.16 -1.22
CA GLU A 63 3.49 12.79 -2.46
C GLU A 63 4.17 12.02 -3.57
N GLY A 64 3.46 11.07 -4.15
CA GLY A 64 4.00 10.21 -5.18
C GLY A 64 3.23 8.91 -5.19
N GLU A 65 3.70 7.98 -6.00
CA GLU A 65 3.04 6.69 -6.09
C GLU A 65 3.55 5.73 -5.04
N VAL A 66 2.67 4.86 -4.58
CA VAL A 66 3.02 3.85 -3.62
C VAL A 66 2.82 2.50 -4.29
N LYS A 67 3.87 1.68 -4.32
CA LYS A 67 3.78 0.35 -4.88
C LYS A 67 4.33 -0.64 -3.87
N VAL A 68 3.49 -1.08 -2.99
CA VAL A 68 3.86 -1.95 -1.89
C VAL A 68 2.76 -2.98 -1.73
N PRO A 69 3.08 -4.25 -1.57
CA PRO A 69 2.03 -5.27 -1.47
C PRO A 69 1.06 -5.04 -0.32
N ASN A 70 1.55 -4.67 0.84
CA ASN A 70 0.69 -4.44 1.99
C ASN A 70 0.84 -3.02 2.48
N VAL A 71 -0.26 -2.31 2.60
CA VAL A 71 -0.20 -0.89 2.96
C VAL A 71 -1.22 -0.60 4.05
N VAL A 72 -0.78 0.07 5.10
CA VAL A 72 -1.68 0.55 6.14
C VAL A 72 -1.56 2.07 6.13
N VAL A 73 -2.65 2.76 5.83
CA VAL A 73 -2.64 4.19 5.68
C VAL A 73 -3.47 4.86 6.75
N ASN A 74 -2.85 5.71 7.53
CA ASN A 74 -3.59 6.53 8.47
C ASN A 74 -3.20 8.00 8.27
N GLY A 75 -2.46 8.29 7.23
CA GLY A 75 -2.00 9.64 6.93
C GLY A 75 -2.46 10.05 5.55
N THR A 76 -1.70 10.92 4.93
CA THR A 76 -2.07 11.51 3.65
C THR A 76 -1.21 10.99 2.53
N ILE A 77 -1.84 10.56 1.44
CA ILE A 77 -1.13 10.17 0.24
C ILE A 77 -1.70 10.96 -0.91
N ILE A 78 -0.83 11.63 -1.65
CA ILE A 78 -1.23 12.34 -2.83
C ILE A 78 -0.56 11.62 -3.98
N GLY A 79 -1.32 10.76 -4.65
CA GLY A 79 -0.81 9.91 -5.70
C GLY A 79 -1.56 8.58 -5.70
N ASP A 80 -1.21 7.72 -6.63
CA ASP A 80 -1.88 6.44 -6.75
C ASP A 80 -1.23 5.42 -5.85
N VAL A 81 -2.03 4.46 -5.39
CA VAL A 81 -1.56 3.42 -4.50
C VAL A 81 -1.80 2.07 -5.16
N HIS A 82 -0.75 1.27 -5.24
CA HIS A 82 -0.86 -0.07 -5.77
C HIS A 82 -0.53 -1.03 -4.64
N ALA A 83 -1.56 -1.56 -4.01
CA ALA A 83 -1.40 -2.49 -2.89
C ALA A 83 -1.96 -3.82 -3.32
N MET A 84 -1.12 -4.61 -3.94
CA MET A 84 -1.62 -5.80 -4.60
C MET A 84 -1.99 -6.95 -3.68
N THR A 85 -1.63 -6.89 -2.42
CA THR A 85 -2.06 -7.90 -1.49
C THR A 85 -3.16 -7.38 -0.59
N HIS A 86 -2.93 -6.26 0.04
CA HIS A 86 -3.91 -5.77 1.02
C HIS A 86 -3.66 -4.31 1.34
N ILE A 87 -4.71 -3.55 1.48
CA ILE A 87 -4.59 -2.18 1.95
C ILE A 87 -5.63 -1.94 3.03
N GLU A 88 -5.18 -1.32 4.09
CA GLU A 88 -6.07 -0.94 5.17
C GLU A 88 -6.07 0.59 5.23
N VAL A 89 -7.23 1.21 5.07
CA VAL A 89 -7.36 2.64 5.07
C VAL A 89 -7.99 3.03 6.38
N ALA A 90 -7.20 3.59 7.27
CA ALA A 90 -7.64 3.82 8.64
C ALA A 90 -8.38 5.14 8.78
N THR A 91 -8.84 5.43 9.96
CA THR A 91 -9.75 6.53 10.23
C THR A 91 -9.27 7.90 9.77
N LYS A 92 -8.01 8.17 9.92
CA LYS A 92 -7.50 9.49 9.57
C LYS A 92 -6.88 9.57 8.20
N ALA A 93 -7.02 8.52 7.43
CA ALA A 93 -6.41 8.48 6.11
C ALA A 93 -7.06 9.47 5.15
N ARG A 94 -6.23 10.09 4.34
CA ARG A 94 -6.69 11.00 3.31
C ARG A 94 -5.90 10.65 2.05
N ILE A 95 -6.54 10.02 1.09
CA ILE A 95 -5.85 9.61 -0.12
C ILE A 95 -6.44 10.36 -1.30
N HIS A 96 -5.55 11.03 -2.04
CA HIS A 96 -5.96 11.75 -3.23
C HIS A 96 -5.32 11.05 -4.42
N GLY A 97 -6.07 10.15 -5.03
CA GLY A 97 -5.57 9.37 -6.14
C GLY A 97 -6.34 8.07 -6.21
N ASN A 98 -5.90 7.21 -7.10
CA ASN A 98 -6.59 5.94 -7.29
C ASN A 98 -5.92 4.86 -6.47
N ILE A 99 -6.71 3.89 -6.03
CA ILE A 99 -6.18 2.78 -5.26
C ILE A 99 -6.44 1.51 -6.04
N TYR A 100 -5.37 0.78 -6.34
CA TYR A 100 -5.44 -0.49 -7.02
C TYR A 100 -5.15 -1.54 -5.98
N TYR A 101 -6.10 -2.43 -5.71
CA TYR A 101 -5.98 -3.33 -4.59
C TYR A 101 -6.54 -4.72 -4.86
N SER A 102 -6.12 -5.69 -4.06
CA SER A 102 -6.74 -7.00 -4.09
C SER A 102 -7.75 -7.10 -2.96
N LEU A 103 -7.37 -6.64 -1.79
CA LEU A 103 -8.23 -6.69 -0.63
C LEU A 103 -8.13 -5.35 0.06
N ILE A 104 -9.25 -4.74 0.38
CA ILE A 104 -9.24 -3.44 1.02
C ILE A 104 -10.14 -3.42 2.24
N GLU A 105 -9.68 -2.77 3.29
CA GLU A 105 -10.48 -2.53 4.47
C GLU A 105 -10.47 -1.04 4.70
N MET A 106 -11.63 -0.46 4.87
CA MET A 106 -11.73 0.97 5.11
C MET A 106 -12.46 1.24 6.39
N ALA A 107 -11.88 2.07 7.22
CA ALA A 107 -12.51 2.43 8.48
C ALA A 107 -13.40 3.64 8.28
N MET A 108 -14.31 3.84 9.19
CA MET A 108 -15.15 5.01 9.14
C MET A 108 -14.27 6.22 9.33
N GLY A 109 -14.55 7.27 8.61
CA GLY A 109 -13.76 8.49 8.70
C GLY A 109 -12.70 8.59 7.63
N ALA A 110 -12.33 7.48 7.02
CA ALA A 110 -11.33 7.50 5.97
C ALA A 110 -11.86 8.22 4.75
N GLU A 111 -11.00 8.94 4.04
CA GLU A 111 -11.40 9.65 2.85
C GLU A 111 -10.52 9.27 1.69
N VAL A 112 -11.16 8.92 0.57
CA VAL A 112 -10.45 8.61 -0.64
C VAL A 112 -11.08 9.45 -1.75
N ASN A 113 -10.26 10.31 -2.34
CA ASN A 113 -10.72 11.14 -3.44
C ASN A 113 -10.10 10.58 -4.71
N GLY A 114 -10.79 9.65 -5.32
CA GLY A 114 -10.29 8.98 -6.50
C GLY A 114 -11.10 7.73 -6.72
N THR A 115 -10.51 6.78 -7.40
CA THR A 115 -11.22 5.57 -7.79
C THR A 115 -10.61 4.37 -7.09
N LEU A 116 -11.46 3.42 -6.73
CA LEU A 116 -11.00 2.16 -6.16
C LEU A 116 -11.09 1.12 -7.27
N VAL A 117 -9.97 0.47 -7.56
CA VAL A 117 -9.91 -0.49 -8.64
C VAL A 117 -9.44 -1.83 -8.08
N HIS A 118 -10.30 -2.81 -8.14
CA HIS A 118 -9.97 -4.12 -7.62
C HIS A 118 -9.15 -4.92 -8.63
N LYS A 119 -8.03 -5.43 -8.18
CA LYS A 119 -7.18 -6.25 -9.02
C LYS A 119 -6.56 -7.31 -8.16
N SER A 120 -6.19 -8.41 -8.75
CA SER A 120 -5.49 -9.43 -8.00
C SER A 120 -4.53 -10.11 -8.95
N ASP A 121 -3.56 -10.75 -8.40
CA ASP A 121 -2.60 -11.45 -9.19
C ASP A 121 -3.24 -12.47 -10.07
N LYS A 122 -4.20 -13.16 -9.54
CA LYS A 122 -4.87 -14.14 -10.27
C LYS A 122 -5.71 -13.55 -11.32
N SER A 123 -6.24 -12.42 -11.09
CA SER A 123 -7.17 -11.84 -12.01
C SER A 123 -6.57 -11.46 -13.33
N VAL A 124 -5.30 -11.32 -13.42
CA VAL A 124 -4.70 -10.97 -14.67
C VAL A 124 -4.89 -12.09 -15.69
N VAL A 125 -4.54 -13.29 -15.29
CA VAL A 125 -4.69 -14.43 -16.14
C VAL A 125 -6.15 -14.75 -16.35
N GLU A 126 -6.91 -14.76 -15.32
CA GLU A 126 -8.30 -15.05 -15.45
C GLU A 126 -9.02 -14.03 -16.26
N LEU A 127 -8.58 -12.83 -16.20
CA LEU A 127 -9.20 -11.79 -16.92
C LEU A 127 -9.03 -12.00 -18.40
N LYS A 128 -7.89 -12.43 -18.83
CA LYS A 128 -7.66 -12.71 -20.19
C LYS A 128 -8.55 -13.79 -20.68
N LYS A 129 -8.66 -14.84 -19.96
CA LYS A 129 -9.52 -15.90 -20.31
C LYS A 129 -10.92 -15.43 -20.34
N ARG A 130 -11.30 -14.65 -19.39
CA ARG A 130 -12.61 -14.16 -19.31
C ARG A 130 -12.95 -13.27 -20.43
N GLU A 131 -12.06 -12.45 -20.86
CA GLU A 131 -12.30 -11.58 -21.93
C GLU A 131 -12.53 -12.31 -23.19
N GLU A 132 -11.80 -13.35 -23.41
CA GLU A 132 -11.99 -14.15 -24.55
C GLU A 132 -13.35 -14.76 -24.52
N THR A 133 -13.79 -15.15 -23.37
CA THR A 133 -15.06 -15.76 -23.25
C THR A 133 -16.11 -14.72 -23.26
N LYS A 134 -15.86 -13.62 -22.64
CA LYS A 134 -16.79 -12.61 -22.54
C LYS A 134 -17.15 -11.92 -23.74
N SER A 135 -16.34 -11.92 -24.67
CA SER A 135 -16.68 -11.26 -25.89
C SER A 135 -17.92 -11.87 -26.42
N PHE A 136 -18.33 -12.96 -25.91
CA PHE A 136 -19.54 -13.50 -26.35
C PHE A 136 -20.67 -13.03 -25.59
N ASN A 137 -20.54 -12.84 -24.38
CA ASN A 137 -21.67 -12.45 -23.65
C ASN A 137 -21.64 -11.11 -23.19
N SER A 138 -20.84 -10.31 -23.67
CA SER A 138 -20.93 -8.95 -23.19
C SER A 138 -21.52 -8.09 -24.22
#